data_86350a8b604d1903485a28f00c494086
#
_entry.id   86350a8b604d1903485a28f00c494086
#
_cell.length_a   1.000
_cell.length_b   1.000
_cell.length_c   1.000
_cell.angle_alpha   90.00
_cell.angle_beta   90.00
_cell.angle_gamma   90.00
#
_symmetry.space_group_name_H-M   'P 1'
#
loop_
_entity.id
_entity.type
_entity.pdbx_description
1 polymer ?
#
loop_
_entity_poly.entity_id
_entity_poly.type
_entity_poly.pdbx_seq_one_letter_code
_entity_poly.pdbx_strand_id
1 'polypeptide(L)'
;TTAATTGTDTIDSASQASPETSASSNTQTSLETPAPTLSDPDAVPLTPSGEEKVWVTKYGLKAFLPLAKNFPYSHYDDFGVSRSYGYRRRHLGHDMMGQTGTPVIAVESGRVEALGWNQYGGWRIGIRSFDGKRYYYYAHLRKDYPYQSNLKEGSLVTAGDVIGYLGHTGYSSTENTNNIAEPHLHFGLQLIFDESQKEGNNEIWIDCYELIRFLAINRSETVKKDGTKEWTRVYEMKDSSLEQFSTNDKNSRKR
;
A
#
# COMPACT_ATOMS: atom_id res chain seq x y z
N THR A 1 -15.60 39.97 -47.31
CA THR A 1 -14.77 39.89 -48.52
C THR A 1 -13.72 38.81 -48.32
N THR A 2 -13.87 37.77 -49.14
CA THR A 2 -12.90 36.87 -49.80
C THR A 2 -12.17 35.87 -48.89
N ALA A 3 -12.52 34.66 -48.93
CA ALA A 3 -12.35 33.53 -49.87
C ALA A 3 -10.99 32.79 -49.59
N ALA A 4 -11.05 31.59 -49.09
CA ALA A 4 -10.89 30.24 -49.67
C ALA A 4 -9.57 30.00 -50.41
N THR A 5 -8.87 28.95 -50.05
CA THR A 5 -8.48 27.87 -50.97
C THR A 5 -7.88 26.67 -50.21
N THR A 6 -8.45 25.59 -50.47
CA THR A 6 -8.21 24.13 -50.47
C THR A 6 -6.83 23.75 -51.06
N GLY A 7 -6.31 22.65 -50.54
CA GLY A 7 -5.21 21.89 -51.10
C GLY A 7 -5.14 20.49 -50.47
N THR A 8 -5.87 19.56 -51.08
CA THR A 8 -5.74 18.11 -50.97
C THR A 8 -4.57 17.66 -51.82
N ASP A 9 -3.75 16.73 -51.29
CA ASP A 9 -3.06 15.74 -52.15
C ASP A 9 -2.88 14.44 -51.38
N THR A 10 -3.59 13.46 -51.92
CA THR A 10 -3.44 12.01 -51.76
C THR A 10 -2.41 11.55 -52.79
N ILE A 11 -1.82 10.43 -52.55
CA ILE A 11 -1.25 9.30 -53.36
C ILE A 11 -0.04 8.71 -52.60
N ASP A 12 0.31 7.42 -52.62
CA ASP A 12 -0.24 6.19 -53.18
C ASP A 12 0.54 5.02 -52.59
N SER A 13 -0.07 3.88 -52.58
CA SER A 13 0.42 2.57 -52.17
C SER A 13 1.47 1.96 -53.14
N ALA A 14 2.40 1.16 -52.60
CA ALA A 14 2.98 -0.01 -53.31
C ALA A 14 3.72 -0.90 -52.31
N SER A 15 3.24 -2.00 -51.97
CA SER A 15 3.40 -3.42 -52.27
C SER A 15 4.72 -3.80 -52.91
N GLN A 16 5.50 -4.67 -52.26
CA GLN A 16 5.99 -6.00 -52.76
C GLN A 16 7.16 -6.51 -51.92
N ALA A 17 6.99 -7.66 -51.38
CA ALA A 17 7.53 -8.98 -51.68
C ALA A 17 8.88 -9.34 -51.03
N SER A 18 8.80 -10.39 -50.23
CA SER A 18 9.92 -11.19 -49.72
C SER A 18 10.65 -11.93 -50.85
N PRO A 19 11.88 -12.39 -50.57
CA PRO A 19 12.13 -13.80 -50.81
C PRO A 19 12.74 -14.56 -49.63
N GLU A 20 12.29 -15.77 -49.46
CA GLU A 20 12.91 -16.82 -48.66
C GLU A 20 14.27 -17.21 -49.22
N THR A 21 15.25 -17.51 -48.35
CA THR A 21 16.25 -18.56 -48.61
C THR A 21 16.85 -19.11 -47.32
N SER A 22 16.52 -20.32 -47.07
CA SER A 22 17.24 -21.49 -46.55
C SER A 22 18.43 -21.33 -45.57
N ALA A 23 18.22 -21.93 -44.42
CA ALA A 23 19.03 -22.87 -43.65
C ALA A 23 20.55 -22.69 -43.57
N SER A 24 21.05 -22.45 -42.38
CA SER A 24 22.18 -23.20 -41.84
C SER A 24 22.11 -23.26 -40.32
N SER A 25 22.05 -24.46 -39.81
CA SER A 25 22.16 -24.87 -38.42
C SER A 25 23.54 -24.46 -37.85
N ASN A 26 23.49 -23.63 -36.80
CA ASN A 26 24.60 -23.56 -35.85
C ASN A 26 24.05 -23.60 -34.45
N THR A 27 24.12 -24.78 -33.85
CA THR A 27 23.88 -25.05 -32.46
C THR A 27 24.98 -24.37 -31.63
N GLN A 28 24.73 -23.15 -31.18
CA GLN A 28 25.46 -22.55 -30.08
C GLN A 28 24.65 -22.80 -28.83
N THR A 29 25.07 -23.77 -28.06
CA THR A 29 24.66 -23.98 -26.67
C THR A 29 25.17 -22.80 -25.87
N SER A 30 24.31 -21.78 -25.70
CA SER A 30 24.50 -20.77 -24.69
C SER A 30 24.19 -21.42 -23.35
N LEU A 31 25.19 -21.62 -22.53
CA LEU A 31 25.07 -21.87 -21.10
C LEU A 31 24.46 -20.63 -20.49
N GLU A 32 23.13 -20.59 -20.43
CA GLU A 32 22.43 -19.70 -19.51
C GLU A 32 22.76 -20.18 -18.12
N THR A 33 23.61 -19.44 -17.43
CA THR A 33 23.76 -19.54 -15.99
C THR A 33 22.40 -19.11 -15.40
N PRO A 34 21.65 -20.01 -14.74
CA PRO A 34 20.41 -19.58 -14.09
C PRO A 34 20.77 -18.54 -13.05
N ALA A 35 20.10 -17.39 -13.10
CA ALA A 35 20.12 -16.42 -12.02
C ALA A 35 19.85 -17.17 -10.70
N PRO A 36 20.56 -16.86 -9.61
CA PRO A 36 20.34 -17.54 -8.35
C PRO A 36 18.89 -17.26 -7.91
N THR A 37 18.05 -18.27 -8.07
CA THR A 37 16.76 -18.33 -7.41
C THR A 37 17.07 -18.39 -5.92
N LEU A 38 16.91 -17.27 -5.22
CA LEU A 38 16.91 -17.24 -3.76
C LEU A 38 15.63 -17.93 -3.26
N SER A 39 15.48 -19.19 -3.56
CA SER A 39 14.63 -20.09 -2.82
C SER A 39 15.46 -20.54 -1.62
N ASP A 40 15.17 -19.97 -0.46
CA ASP A 40 15.64 -20.49 0.80
C ASP A 40 15.10 -21.92 0.91
N PRO A 41 15.96 -22.98 0.89
CA PRO A 41 15.49 -24.37 0.99
C PRO A 41 14.83 -24.68 2.33
N ASP A 42 14.92 -23.76 3.32
CA ASP A 42 14.34 -23.92 4.65
C ASP A 42 13.07 -23.08 4.88
N ALA A 43 12.52 -22.45 3.85
CA ALA A 43 11.23 -21.75 3.96
C ALA A 43 10.09 -22.78 3.99
N VAL A 44 9.78 -23.30 5.18
CA VAL A 44 8.63 -24.19 5.40
C VAL A 44 7.34 -23.35 5.31
N PRO A 45 6.40 -23.69 4.41
CA PRO A 45 5.10 -23.03 4.38
C PRO A 45 4.36 -23.32 5.69
N LEU A 46 3.81 -22.29 6.33
CA LEU A 46 2.92 -22.47 7.48
C LEU A 46 1.61 -23.10 6.98
N THR A 47 1.42 -24.41 7.22
CA THR A 47 0.13 -25.05 6.98
C THR A 47 -0.82 -24.79 8.16
N PRO A 48 -2.15 -24.74 7.94
CA PRO A 48 -3.13 -24.52 9.01
C PRO A 48 -3.24 -25.65 10.03
N SER A 49 -2.52 -26.76 9.86
CA SER A 49 -2.59 -27.96 10.69
C SER A 49 -1.43 -28.01 11.69
N GLY A 50 -1.63 -27.54 12.91
CA GLY A 50 -0.93 -27.97 14.13
C GLY A 50 0.60 -28.15 14.15
N GLU A 51 1.31 -27.79 13.08
CA GLU A 51 2.75 -27.96 12.96
C GLU A 51 3.51 -26.86 13.73
N GLU A 52 4.64 -27.26 14.27
CA GLU A 52 5.52 -26.40 15.03
C GLU A 52 6.02 -25.23 14.17
N LYS A 53 5.84 -24.00 14.62
CA LYS A 53 6.28 -22.78 13.89
C LYS A 53 7.79 -22.71 13.89
N VAL A 54 8.39 -22.75 12.70
CA VAL A 54 9.83 -22.56 12.51
C VAL A 54 10.12 -21.09 12.22
N TRP A 55 11.01 -20.47 12.99
CA TRP A 55 11.46 -19.11 12.79
C TRP A 55 12.73 -19.07 11.94
N VAL A 56 12.67 -18.35 10.82
CA VAL A 56 13.83 -18.11 9.95
C VAL A 56 14.21 -16.65 9.97
N THR A 57 15.52 -16.37 9.97
CA THR A 57 16.03 -15.00 9.86
C THR A 57 16.06 -14.59 8.39
N LYS A 58 15.34 -13.53 8.05
CA LYS A 58 15.38 -12.94 6.70
C LYS A 58 16.01 -11.55 6.75
N TYR A 59 16.88 -11.29 5.80
CA TYR A 59 17.43 -9.98 5.53
C TYR A 59 16.66 -9.36 4.36
N GLY A 60 16.20 -8.13 4.49
CA GLY A 60 15.47 -7.47 3.42
C GLY A 60 14.71 -6.23 3.87
N LEU A 61 13.80 -5.79 3.00
CA LEU A 61 12.97 -4.63 3.23
C LEU A 61 11.94 -4.91 4.34
N LYS A 62 11.95 -4.09 5.39
CA LYS A 62 10.98 -4.15 6.50
C LYS A 62 9.72 -3.34 6.24
N ALA A 63 9.47 -2.90 5.02
CA ALA A 63 8.29 -2.14 4.65
C ALA A 63 7.48 -2.88 3.58
N PHE A 64 6.16 -2.81 3.67
CA PHE A 64 5.24 -3.50 2.78
C PHE A 64 4.36 -2.51 2.02
N LEU A 65 3.92 -2.92 0.82
CA LEU A 65 2.86 -2.20 0.12
C LEU A 65 1.60 -2.13 1.02
N PRO A 66 0.89 -0.98 1.10
CA PRO A 66 -0.28 -0.84 1.98
C PRO A 66 -1.51 -1.65 1.55
N LEU A 67 -1.44 -2.44 0.46
CA LEU A 67 -2.48 -3.38 0.03
C LEU A 67 -1.93 -4.81 -0.09
N ALA A 68 -2.71 -5.78 0.40
CA ALA A 68 -2.33 -7.19 0.42
C ALA A 68 -2.03 -7.77 -0.97
N LYS A 69 -1.17 -8.79 -1.02
CA LYS A 69 -0.88 -9.56 -2.25
C LYS A 69 -2.16 -10.23 -2.78
N ASN A 70 -2.22 -10.42 -4.10
CA ASN A 70 -3.34 -11.02 -4.83
C ASN A 70 -4.63 -10.15 -4.89
N PHE A 71 -4.58 -8.89 -4.45
CA PHE A 71 -5.65 -7.92 -4.66
C PHE A 71 -5.19 -6.91 -5.71
N PRO A 72 -5.89 -6.81 -6.85
CA PRO A 72 -5.56 -5.86 -7.89
C PRO A 72 -5.78 -4.43 -7.41
N TYR A 73 -4.93 -3.53 -7.83
CA TYR A 73 -5.08 -2.09 -7.62
C TYR A 73 -4.51 -1.33 -8.81
N SER A 74 -4.96 -0.11 -8.99
CA SER A 74 -4.36 0.85 -9.92
C SER A 74 -4.09 2.16 -9.22
N HIS A 75 -3.10 2.90 -9.68
CA HIS A 75 -2.72 4.18 -9.13
C HIS A 75 -2.05 5.05 -10.20
N TYR A 76 -2.00 6.33 -9.97
CA TYR A 76 -1.29 7.30 -10.79
C TYR A 76 -0.69 8.38 -9.89
N ASP A 77 0.22 9.17 -10.40
CA ASP A 77 0.82 10.28 -9.66
C ASP A 77 -0.22 11.39 -9.48
N ASP A 78 -0.73 11.52 -8.26
CA ASP A 78 -1.80 12.46 -7.91
C ASP A 78 -1.47 13.33 -6.68
N PHE A 79 -0.23 13.29 -6.22
CA PHE A 79 0.21 14.15 -5.11
C PHE A 79 0.15 15.63 -5.51
N GLY A 80 -0.37 16.46 -4.65
CA GLY A 80 -0.47 17.90 -4.88
C GLY A 80 -1.55 18.34 -5.87
N VAL A 81 -2.25 17.40 -6.54
CA VAL A 81 -3.36 17.69 -7.43
C VAL A 81 -4.48 18.42 -6.68
N SER A 82 -5.10 19.39 -7.32
CA SER A 82 -6.19 20.16 -6.70
C SER A 82 -7.41 19.30 -6.48
N ARG A 83 -7.92 19.26 -5.27
CA ARG A 83 -9.18 18.63 -4.87
C ARG A 83 -10.16 19.70 -4.41
N SER A 84 -11.46 19.48 -4.62
CA SER A 84 -12.51 20.36 -4.13
C SER A 84 -13.62 19.54 -3.45
N TYR A 85 -13.87 19.86 -2.19
CA TYR A 85 -15.04 19.45 -1.45
C TYR A 85 -15.30 20.54 -0.41
N GLY A 86 -16.22 21.43 -0.74
CA GLY A 86 -16.49 22.63 0.08
C GLY A 86 -15.44 23.75 -0.07
N TYR A 87 -14.17 23.42 -0.27
CA TYR A 87 -13.07 24.35 -0.52
C TYR A 87 -11.95 23.69 -1.34
N ARG A 88 -11.11 24.51 -1.94
CA ARG A 88 -9.94 24.01 -2.70
C ARG A 88 -8.82 23.61 -1.73
N ARG A 89 -8.29 22.42 -1.91
CA ARG A 89 -7.13 21.91 -1.19
C ARG A 89 -6.21 21.12 -2.12
N ARG A 90 -4.99 20.92 -1.70
CA ARG A 90 -4.07 19.98 -2.35
C ARG A 90 -4.34 18.56 -1.86
N HIS A 91 -4.14 17.60 -2.73
CA HIS A 91 -4.11 16.18 -2.37
C HIS A 91 -2.77 15.87 -1.68
N LEU A 92 -2.80 15.59 -0.39
CA LEU A 92 -1.61 15.34 0.43
C LEU A 92 -1.52 13.85 0.78
N GLY A 93 -1.44 13.03 -0.27
CA GLY A 93 -1.39 11.57 -0.18
C GLY A 93 -1.39 10.96 -1.58
N HIS A 94 -1.67 9.68 -1.62
CA HIS A 94 -1.66 8.88 -2.82
C HIS A 94 -2.88 7.96 -2.83
N ASP A 95 -3.70 8.04 -3.89
CA ASP A 95 -4.91 7.25 -4.02
C ASP A 95 -4.61 5.92 -4.76
N MET A 96 -4.91 4.81 -4.09
CA MET A 96 -4.77 3.47 -4.63
C MET A 96 -6.16 2.86 -4.86
N MET A 97 -6.61 2.88 -6.12
CA MET A 97 -7.93 2.37 -6.52
C MET A 97 -7.96 0.86 -6.37
N GLY A 98 -9.03 0.32 -5.75
CA GLY A 98 -9.14 -1.10 -5.49
C GLY A 98 -10.55 -1.52 -5.11
N GLN A 99 -10.74 -2.80 -4.80
CA GLN A 99 -12.05 -3.32 -4.42
C GLN A 99 -12.32 -3.09 -2.94
N THR A 100 -13.57 -2.73 -2.61
CA THR A 100 -14.03 -2.66 -1.22
C THR A 100 -13.81 -3.99 -0.51
N GLY A 101 -13.16 -3.93 0.66
CA GLY A 101 -12.81 -5.11 1.45
C GLY A 101 -11.40 -5.65 1.20
N THR A 102 -10.63 -5.08 0.25
CA THR A 102 -9.21 -5.40 0.12
C THR A 102 -8.49 -5.15 1.43
N PRO A 103 -7.70 -6.13 1.95
CA PRO A 103 -6.98 -5.94 3.20
C PRO A 103 -5.93 -4.82 3.09
N VAL A 104 -5.99 -3.90 4.03
CA VAL A 104 -5.03 -2.80 4.19
C VAL A 104 -3.94 -3.25 5.14
N ILE A 105 -2.70 -2.98 4.76
CA ILE A 105 -1.48 -3.50 5.37
C ILE A 105 -0.70 -2.38 6.05
N ALA A 106 -0.20 -2.64 7.26
CA ALA A 106 0.75 -1.74 7.92
C ALA A 106 2.05 -1.68 7.10
N VAL A 107 2.39 -0.50 6.59
CA VAL A 107 3.61 -0.31 5.78
C VAL A 107 4.85 -0.56 6.62
N GLU A 108 4.90 -0.04 7.82
CA GLU A 108 5.99 -0.16 8.77
C GLU A 108 5.46 -0.58 10.15
N SER A 109 6.32 -1.19 10.96
CA SER A 109 6.03 -1.46 12.37
C SER A 109 5.89 -0.15 13.14
N GLY A 110 4.89 -0.07 14.00
CA GLY A 110 4.62 1.17 14.73
C GLY A 110 3.52 1.03 15.77
N ARG A 111 3.06 2.16 16.29
CA ARG A 111 1.94 2.26 17.21
C ARG A 111 0.77 2.96 16.55
N VAL A 112 -0.41 2.40 16.66
CA VAL A 112 -1.66 3.06 16.26
C VAL A 112 -1.84 4.29 17.13
N GLU A 113 -1.78 5.46 16.51
CA GLU A 113 -1.87 6.75 17.20
C GLU A 113 -3.24 7.40 17.02
N ALA A 114 -3.89 7.13 15.90
CA ALA A 114 -5.24 7.62 15.61
C ALA A 114 -6.08 6.53 14.96
N LEU A 115 -7.31 6.42 15.43
CA LEU A 115 -8.31 5.52 14.89
C LEU A 115 -9.66 6.24 14.96
N GLY A 116 -10.52 6.08 13.96
CA GLY A 116 -11.86 6.64 14.02
C GLY A 116 -12.28 7.36 12.76
N TRP A 117 -13.36 8.09 12.86
CA TRP A 117 -14.00 8.83 11.79
C TRP A 117 -13.52 10.28 11.75
N ASN A 118 -13.33 10.81 10.54
CA ASN A 118 -13.43 12.23 10.28
C ASN A 118 -14.19 12.50 8.98
N GLN A 119 -14.73 13.71 8.84
CA GLN A 119 -15.64 14.02 7.73
C GLN A 119 -15.00 13.92 6.33
N TYR A 120 -13.66 14.08 6.22
CA TYR A 120 -12.96 14.02 4.94
C TYR A 120 -12.44 12.61 4.64
N GLY A 121 -11.68 12.04 5.53
CA GLY A 121 -11.05 10.72 5.37
C GLY A 121 -11.99 9.54 5.66
N GLY A 122 -13.18 9.79 6.20
CA GLY A 122 -14.06 8.71 6.63
C GLY A 122 -13.45 7.91 7.77
N TRP A 123 -13.59 6.60 7.74
CA TRP A 123 -12.86 5.71 8.65
C TRP A 123 -11.38 5.72 8.30
N ARG A 124 -10.54 5.99 9.27
CA ARG A 124 -9.10 6.17 9.11
C ARG A 124 -8.28 5.50 10.18
N ILE A 125 -7.01 5.21 9.86
CA ILE A 125 -5.98 4.75 10.78
C ILE A 125 -4.77 5.67 10.63
N GLY A 126 -4.16 6.04 11.75
CA GLY A 126 -2.87 6.70 11.82
C GLY A 126 -1.88 5.85 12.59
N ILE A 127 -0.71 5.55 12.02
CA ILE A 127 0.34 4.76 12.64
C ILE A 127 1.61 5.60 12.74
N ARG A 128 2.14 5.75 13.94
CA ARG A 128 3.43 6.38 14.21
C ARG A 128 4.53 5.33 14.25
N SER A 129 5.61 5.54 13.49
CA SER A 129 6.82 4.73 13.60
C SER A 129 7.42 4.77 15.02
N PHE A 130 8.19 3.74 15.40
CA PHE A 130 8.75 3.67 16.76
C PHE A 130 9.80 4.74 17.07
N ASP A 131 10.43 5.31 16.04
CA ASP A 131 11.34 6.46 16.20
C ASP A 131 10.61 7.83 16.27
N GLY A 132 9.27 7.82 16.11
CA GLY A 132 8.44 9.01 16.18
C GLY A 132 8.48 9.93 14.96
N LYS A 133 9.24 9.59 13.91
CA LYS A 133 9.54 10.50 12.81
C LYS A 133 8.66 10.34 11.58
N ARG A 134 7.94 9.23 11.46
CA ARG A 134 7.03 8.94 10.34
C ARG A 134 5.63 8.69 10.86
N TYR A 135 4.66 9.27 10.19
CA TYR A 135 3.24 9.03 10.45
C TYR A 135 2.59 8.56 9.16
N TYR A 136 2.03 7.37 9.20
CA TYR A 136 1.35 6.71 8.11
C TYR A 136 -0.15 6.88 8.26
N TYR A 137 -0.79 7.43 7.24
CA TYR A 137 -2.21 7.72 7.23
C TYR A 137 -2.92 6.83 6.21
N TYR A 138 -3.96 6.15 6.63
CA TYR A 138 -4.79 5.27 5.84
C TYR A 138 -6.23 5.71 5.96
N ALA A 139 -6.90 6.08 4.86
CA ALA A 139 -8.23 6.63 4.90
C ALA A 139 -9.18 6.00 3.88
N HIS A 140 -10.43 6.41 3.92
CA HIS A 140 -11.54 5.89 3.12
C HIS A 140 -11.82 4.41 3.34
N LEU A 141 -11.58 3.93 4.57
CA LEU A 141 -11.77 2.53 4.91
C LEU A 141 -13.24 2.12 4.83
N ARG A 142 -13.47 0.81 4.86
CA ARG A 142 -14.77 0.18 4.64
C ARG A 142 -15.80 0.59 5.71
N LYS A 143 -17.03 0.79 5.26
CA LYS A 143 -18.20 0.98 6.12
C LYS A 143 -18.43 -0.25 7.02
N ASP A 144 -18.90 -0.04 8.24
CA ASP A 144 -19.29 -1.01 9.28
C ASP A 144 -18.15 -1.86 9.85
N TYR A 145 -17.15 -2.22 9.06
CA TYR A 145 -15.98 -3.04 9.47
C TYR A 145 -14.70 -2.45 8.89
N PRO A 146 -14.30 -1.24 9.33
CA PRO A 146 -13.12 -0.57 8.78
C PRO A 146 -11.81 -1.22 9.22
N TYR A 147 -11.76 -1.81 10.41
CA TYR A 147 -10.55 -2.26 11.09
C TYR A 147 -10.55 -3.76 11.35
N GLN A 148 -9.39 -4.30 11.68
CA GLN A 148 -9.27 -5.57 12.38
C GLN A 148 -9.92 -5.43 13.77
N SER A 149 -10.63 -6.48 14.21
CA SER A 149 -11.46 -6.44 15.45
C SER A 149 -10.69 -6.13 16.72
N ASN A 150 -9.40 -6.48 16.77
CA ASN A 150 -8.53 -6.24 17.92
C ASN A 150 -7.73 -4.93 17.85
N LEU A 151 -7.86 -4.16 16.76
CA LEU A 151 -7.11 -2.93 16.58
C LEU A 151 -7.74 -1.79 17.38
N LYS A 152 -6.93 -1.08 18.16
CA LYS A 152 -7.33 0.10 18.94
C LYS A 152 -6.18 1.09 19.02
N GLU A 153 -6.46 2.31 19.39
CA GLU A 153 -5.41 3.29 19.69
C GLU A 153 -4.47 2.75 20.76
N GLY A 154 -3.18 2.95 20.56
CA GLY A 154 -2.12 2.38 21.38
C GLY A 154 -1.70 0.96 20.98
N SER A 155 -2.42 0.25 20.11
CA SER A 155 -1.99 -1.06 19.59
C SER A 155 -0.65 -0.95 18.89
N LEU A 156 0.22 -1.94 19.13
CA LEU A 156 1.45 -2.12 18.37
C LEU A 156 1.13 -3.01 17.17
N VAL A 157 1.64 -2.62 16.01
CA VAL A 157 1.51 -3.37 14.75
C VAL A 157 2.88 -3.67 14.19
N THR A 158 2.99 -4.81 13.54
CA THR A 158 4.20 -5.20 12.81
C THR A 158 4.01 -4.90 11.33
N ALA A 159 5.07 -4.46 10.66
CA ALA A 159 5.05 -4.28 9.20
C ALA A 159 4.50 -5.54 8.52
N GLY A 160 3.56 -5.36 7.58
CA GLY A 160 2.88 -6.47 6.91
C GLY A 160 1.62 -7.00 7.59
N ASP A 161 1.26 -6.52 8.80
CA ASP A 161 -0.01 -6.89 9.45
C ASP A 161 -1.21 -6.32 8.71
N VAL A 162 -2.31 -7.07 8.69
CA VAL A 162 -3.60 -6.53 8.25
C VAL A 162 -4.14 -5.61 9.36
N ILE A 163 -4.41 -4.36 9.02
CA ILE A 163 -4.87 -3.34 9.97
C ILE A 163 -6.31 -2.91 9.72
N GLY A 164 -6.80 -3.08 8.49
CA GLY A 164 -8.14 -2.67 8.11
C GLY A 164 -8.50 -3.10 6.70
N TYR A 165 -9.51 -2.46 6.14
CA TYR A 165 -10.08 -2.85 4.84
C TYR A 165 -10.41 -1.62 4.00
N LEU A 166 -9.97 -1.62 2.74
CA LEU A 166 -10.27 -0.61 1.76
C LEU A 166 -11.78 -0.44 1.57
N GLY A 167 -12.23 0.79 1.46
CA GLY A 167 -13.62 1.15 1.20
C GLY A 167 -13.76 2.42 0.38
N HIS A 168 -14.79 3.19 0.67
CA HIS A 168 -15.07 4.49 0.04
C HIS A 168 -15.86 5.43 0.98
N THR A 169 -15.58 5.33 2.28
CA THR A 169 -16.17 6.21 3.29
C THR A 169 -15.49 7.59 3.32
N GLY A 170 -16.20 8.58 3.77
CA GLY A 170 -15.71 9.96 3.92
C GLY A 170 -16.51 10.97 3.12
N TYR A 171 -16.00 12.21 3.08
CA TYR A 171 -16.68 13.38 2.51
C TYR A 171 -18.13 13.51 2.97
N SER A 172 -18.36 13.26 4.25
CA SER A 172 -19.66 13.31 4.91
C SER A 172 -19.52 13.73 6.37
N SER A 173 -20.39 14.61 6.83
CA SER A 173 -20.52 14.93 8.26
C SER A 173 -21.19 13.80 9.04
N THR A 174 -21.93 12.91 8.35
CA THR A 174 -22.53 11.73 8.95
C THR A 174 -21.53 10.60 8.98
N GLU A 175 -21.25 10.10 10.17
CA GLU A 175 -20.35 8.97 10.38
C GLU A 175 -20.81 7.73 9.62
N ASN A 176 -19.86 6.89 9.25
CA ASN A 176 -20.09 5.61 8.60
C ASN A 176 -20.84 5.71 7.26
N THR A 177 -20.59 6.75 6.48
CA THR A 177 -21.22 7.01 5.19
C THR A 177 -20.25 6.79 4.05
N ASN A 178 -20.66 6.00 3.04
CA ASN A 178 -20.01 5.88 1.76
C ASN A 178 -20.44 7.04 0.86
N ASN A 179 -19.60 8.08 0.73
CA ASN A 179 -19.90 9.25 -0.11
C ASN A 179 -18.80 9.54 -1.14
N ILE A 180 -17.90 8.59 -1.35
CA ILE A 180 -16.89 8.60 -2.40
C ILE A 180 -17.34 7.65 -3.51
N ALA A 181 -17.28 8.08 -4.76
CA ALA A 181 -17.79 7.30 -5.89
C ALA A 181 -16.97 6.03 -6.10
N GLU A 182 -15.65 6.16 -6.16
CA GLU A 182 -14.75 5.06 -6.48
C GLU A 182 -14.01 4.56 -5.22
N PRO A 183 -14.12 3.25 -4.90
CA PRO A 183 -13.38 2.68 -3.78
C PRO A 183 -11.87 2.80 -3.96
N HIS A 184 -11.20 3.34 -2.96
CA HIS A 184 -9.75 3.46 -2.95
C HIS A 184 -9.20 3.56 -1.53
N LEU A 185 -7.93 3.26 -1.37
CA LEU A 185 -7.16 3.60 -0.20
C LEU A 185 -6.47 4.94 -0.45
N HIS A 186 -6.81 5.96 0.32
CA HIS A 186 -5.98 7.15 0.42
C HIS A 186 -4.85 6.88 1.42
N PHE A 187 -3.62 6.84 0.93
CA PHE A 187 -2.43 6.58 1.71
C PHE A 187 -1.57 7.85 1.79
N GLY A 188 -1.18 8.24 3.01
CA GLY A 188 -0.30 9.37 3.24
C GLY A 188 0.89 8.99 4.12
N LEU A 189 2.02 9.62 3.85
CA LEU A 189 3.21 9.59 4.68
C LEU A 189 3.58 11.02 5.08
N GLN A 190 3.61 11.27 6.38
CA GLN A 190 4.02 12.54 6.95
C GLN A 190 5.35 12.38 7.70
N LEU A 191 6.28 13.31 7.50
CA LEU A 191 7.48 13.42 8.31
C LEU A 191 7.23 14.36 9.48
N ILE A 192 7.67 13.96 10.66
CA ILE A 192 7.49 14.68 11.91
C ILE A 192 8.85 14.87 12.56
N PHE A 193 9.33 16.10 12.57
CA PHE A 193 10.53 16.51 13.27
C PHE A 193 10.20 17.21 14.59
N ASP A 194 8.99 17.77 14.68
CA ASP A 194 8.44 18.42 15.86
C ASP A 194 6.93 18.11 15.93
N GLU A 195 6.39 17.87 17.13
CA GLU A 195 4.98 17.48 17.30
C GLU A 195 3.99 18.56 16.83
N SER A 196 4.39 19.84 16.79
CA SER A 196 3.58 20.92 16.25
C SER A 196 3.31 20.80 14.74
N GLN A 197 4.07 19.94 14.03
CA GLN A 197 3.89 19.71 12.59
C GLN A 197 2.75 18.76 12.29
N LYS A 198 2.32 17.96 13.26
CA LYS A 198 1.40 16.84 13.03
C LYS A 198 -0.03 17.25 12.64
N GLU A 199 -0.55 18.31 13.21
CA GLU A 199 -1.92 18.77 12.96
C GLU A 199 -1.96 20.30 12.79
N GLY A 200 -0.94 20.83 12.15
CA GLY A 200 -0.75 22.27 12.01
C GLY A 200 -0.47 22.71 10.57
N ASN A 201 -0.14 23.98 10.44
CA ASN A 201 0.17 24.58 9.14
C ASN A 201 1.54 24.17 8.56
N ASN A 202 2.34 23.42 9.33
CA ASN A 202 3.72 23.05 8.98
C ASN A 202 3.85 21.54 8.69
N GLU A 203 2.77 20.88 8.30
CA GLU A 203 2.77 19.48 7.93
C GLU A 203 3.67 19.21 6.74
N ILE A 204 4.50 18.16 6.83
CA ILE A 204 5.40 17.73 5.75
C ILE A 204 4.90 16.41 5.21
N TRP A 205 4.06 16.46 4.21
CA TRP A 205 3.56 15.30 3.48
C TRP A 205 4.48 14.94 2.33
N ILE A 206 4.70 13.67 2.14
CA ILE A 206 5.61 13.12 1.13
C ILE A 206 4.80 12.61 -0.05
N ASP A 207 5.28 12.92 -1.26
CA ASP A 207 4.83 12.26 -2.46
C ASP A 207 5.21 10.77 -2.40
N CYS A 208 4.19 9.91 -2.35
CA CYS A 208 4.37 8.48 -2.18
C CYS A 208 4.35 7.69 -3.49
N TYR A 209 4.23 8.34 -4.66
CA TYR A 209 4.09 7.62 -5.93
C TYR A 209 5.22 6.63 -6.18
N GLU A 210 6.48 7.08 -6.16
CA GLU A 210 7.63 6.20 -6.37
C GLU A 210 7.86 5.22 -5.21
N LEU A 211 7.52 5.61 -3.98
CA LEU A 211 7.55 4.70 -2.84
C LEU A 211 6.58 3.54 -3.03
N ILE A 212 5.35 3.79 -3.45
CA ILE A 212 4.34 2.75 -3.73
C ILE A 212 4.80 1.83 -4.87
N ARG A 213 5.38 2.39 -5.93
CA ARG A 213 5.96 1.60 -7.03
C ARG A 213 7.08 0.69 -6.54
N PHE A 214 7.95 1.20 -5.69
CA PHE A 214 9.03 0.41 -5.09
C PHE A 214 8.49 -0.68 -4.17
N LEU A 215 7.52 -0.37 -3.30
CA LEU A 215 6.92 -1.33 -2.37
C LEU A 215 6.08 -2.42 -3.07
N ALA A 216 5.73 -2.25 -4.34
CA ALA A 216 5.03 -3.26 -5.12
C ALA A 216 5.76 -4.62 -5.19
N ILE A 217 7.07 -4.64 -4.99
CA ILE A 217 7.89 -5.86 -4.89
C ILE A 217 7.72 -6.61 -3.57
N ASN A 218 7.21 -5.94 -2.52
CA ASN A 218 7.08 -6.50 -1.17
C ASN A 218 5.64 -6.37 -0.65
N ARG A 219 4.82 -7.35 -0.95
CA ARG A 219 3.40 -7.40 -0.61
C ARG A 219 3.13 -8.51 0.41
N SER A 220 2.38 -8.20 1.47
CA SER A 220 1.98 -9.16 2.48
C SER A 220 0.99 -10.17 1.92
N GLU A 221 1.29 -11.46 2.05
CA GLU A 221 0.34 -12.53 1.75
C GLU A 221 -0.65 -12.66 2.89
N THR A 222 -1.92 -12.79 2.54
CA THR A 222 -3.01 -12.85 3.52
C THR A 222 -3.95 -14.00 3.24
N VAL A 223 -4.54 -14.54 4.31
CA VAL A 223 -5.56 -15.59 4.27
C VAL A 223 -6.79 -15.11 5.03
N LYS A 224 -7.96 -15.42 4.49
CA LYS A 224 -9.22 -15.11 5.16
C LYS A 224 -9.45 -16.06 6.33
N LYS A 225 -9.87 -15.53 7.48
CA LYS A 225 -10.31 -16.35 8.61
C LYS A 225 -11.69 -16.92 8.33
N ASP A 226 -11.82 -18.23 8.40
CA ASP A 226 -13.08 -18.93 8.14
C ASP A 226 -14.22 -18.42 9.03
N GLY A 227 -15.41 -18.29 8.45
CA GLY A 227 -16.60 -17.80 9.14
C GLY A 227 -16.59 -16.33 9.53
N THR A 228 -15.56 -15.57 9.13
CA THR A 228 -15.41 -14.14 9.47
C THR A 228 -15.28 -13.25 8.25
N LYS A 229 -15.29 -11.92 8.47
CA LYS A 229 -14.94 -10.92 7.46
C LYS A 229 -13.47 -10.50 7.55
N GLU A 230 -12.68 -11.16 8.37
CA GLU A 230 -11.31 -10.81 8.67
C GLU A 230 -10.29 -11.58 7.84
N TRP A 231 -9.16 -10.95 7.64
CA TRP A 231 -7.97 -11.50 7.02
C TRP A 231 -6.81 -11.43 8.00
N THR A 232 -5.89 -12.37 7.89
CA THR A 232 -4.63 -12.35 8.63
C THR A 232 -3.49 -12.62 7.67
N ARG A 233 -2.29 -12.21 8.03
CA ARG A 233 -1.09 -12.53 7.25
C ARG A 233 -0.78 -14.02 7.33
N VAL A 234 -0.24 -14.56 6.25
CA VAL A 234 0.16 -15.97 6.19
C VAL A 234 1.42 -16.20 7.03
N TYR A 235 2.42 -15.34 6.87
CA TYR A 235 3.70 -15.46 7.57
C TYR A 235 3.78 -14.46 8.72
N GLU A 236 4.02 -14.94 9.94
CA GLU A 236 4.32 -14.05 11.07
C GLU A 236 5.71 -13.44 10.91
N MET A 237 5.88 -12.21 11.37
CA MET A 237 7.17 -11.52 11.39
C MET A 237 7.47 -11.02 12.80
N LYS A 238 8.69 -11.29 13.28
CA LYS A 238 9.23 -10.65 14.48
C LYS A 238 10.07 -9.45 14.04
N ASP A 239 9.78 -8.30 14.61
CA ASP A 239 10.56 -7.08 14.40
C ASP A 239 11.21 -6.68 15.72
N SER A 240 12.55 -6.66 15.74
CA SER A 240 13.33 -6.30 16.92
C SER A 240 13.02 -4.89 17.43
N SER A 241 12.63 -3.97 16.55
CA SER A 241 12.24 -2.60 16.94
C SER A 241 10.99 -2.58 17.82
N LEU A 242 10.04 -3.48 17.57
CA LEU A 242 8.84 -3.65 18.40
C LEU A 242 9.18 -4.17 19.79
N GLU A 243 10.09 -5.15 19.90
CA GLU A 243 10.55 -5.70 21.18
C GLU A 243 11.25 -4.63 22.01
N GLN A 244 12.16 -3.86 21.40
CA GLN A 244 12.86 -2.76 22.04
C GLN A 244 11.91 -1.66 22.52
N PHE A 245 10.95 -1.26 21.67
CA PHE A 245 9.95 -0.26 22.03
C PHE A 245 9.11 -0.72 23.23
N SER A 246 8.61 -1.96 23.22
CA SER A 246 7.81 -2.52 24.30
C SER A 246 8.56 -2.58 25.64
N THR A 247 9.86 -2.84 25.60
CA THR A 247 10.71 -2.88 26.79
C THR A 247 10.93 -1.48 27.35
N ASN A 248 11.19 -0.50 26.51
CA ASN A 248 11.40 0.89 26.89
C ASN A 248 10.13 1.52 27.47
N ASP A 249 8.96 1.27 26.88
CA ASP A 249 7.69 1.77 27.39
C ASP A 249 7.35 1.22 28.79
N LYS A 250 7.62 -0.07 29.03
CA LYS A 250 7.46 -0.67 30.37
C LYS A 250 8.38 -0.04 31.42
N ASN A 251 9.60 0.32 31.03
CA ASN A 251 10.57 0.95 31.94
C ASN A 251 10.23 2.42 32.23
N SER A 252 9.69 3.14 31.26
CA SER A 252 9.27 4.53 31.43
C SER A 252 8.05 4.68 32.37
N ARG A 253 7.14 3.70 32.35
CA ARG A 253 5.94 3.67 33.24
C ARG A 253 6.23 3.25 34.69
N LYS A 254 7.46 2.78 34.97
CA LYS A 254 7.90 2.39 36.32
C LYS A 254 8.66 3.49 37.06
N ARG A 255 8.93 4.60 36.42
CA ARG A 255 9.59 5.79 36.98
C ARG A 255 8.56 6.86 37.23
#